data_cfaa64ef2760cb5e0ff26b94a15010c8
#
_entry.id   cfaa64ef2760cb5e0ff26b94a15010c8
#
_cell.length_a   1.000
_cell.length_b   1.000
_cell.length_c   1.000
_cell.angle_alpha   90.00
_cell.angle_beta   90.00
_cell.angle_gamma   90.00
#
_symmetry.space_group_name_H-M   'P 1'
#
loop_
_entity.id
_entity.type
_entity.pdbx_description
1 polymer ?
#
loop_
_entity_poly.entity_id
_entity_poly.type
_entity_poly.pdbx_seq_one_letter_code
_entity_poly.pdbx_strand_id
1 'polypeptide(L)'
;MVNETTIWNYLEEVPDPEVPVLSVIDLGIVRAVKVISNKEVEVTITPTYSGCPAMNYIEKNIRELLTEKGIEKITIHTVLSPAWTTDWMSEAGKEKLLAYGIAPPVNEVDKLILFGDAPVVKCPQCGSENTKMLSQFGSTAC
;
A
#
# COMPACT_ATOMS: atom_id res chain seq x y z
N MET A 1 9.13 -23.32 -11.65
CA MET A 1 8.87 -23.54 -10.22
C MET A 1 8.48 -22.21 -9.58
N VAL A 2 7.33 -22.15 -8.95
CA VAL A 2 6.87 -20.92 -8.27
C VAL A 2 7.59 -20.80 -6.92
N ASN A 3 8.20 -19.64 -6.66
CA ASN A 3 8.82 -19.32 -5.38
C ASN A 3 8.27 -18.00 -4.83
N GLU A 4 8.60 -17.68 -3.58
CA GLU A 4 8.12 -16.47 -2.93
C GLU A 4 8.47 -15.20 -3.72
N THR A 5 9.71 -15.11 -4.23
CA THR A 5 10.15 -13.97 -5.05
C THR A 5 9.28 -13.79 -6.30
N THR A 6 8.91 -14.90 -6.94
CA THR A 6 8.03 -14.87 -8.11
C THR A 6 6.67 -14.29 -7.75
N ILE A 7 6.10 -14.69 -6.62
CA ILE A 7 4.82 -14.18 -6.15
C ILE A 7 4.92 -12.69 -5.80
N TRP A 8 5.99 -12.26 -5.13
CA TRP A 8 6.22 -10.83 -4.87
C TRP A 8 6.22 -10.01 -6.16
N ASN A 9 6.92 -10.47 -7.19
CA ASN A 9 6.94 -9.80 -8.50
C ASN A 9 5.55 -9.75 -9.16
N TYR A 10 4.76 -10.80 -9.04
CA TYR A 10 3.38 -10.79 -9.55
C TYR A 10 2.53 -9.78 -8.80
N LEU A 11 2.66 -9.68 -7.49
CA LEU A 11 1.89 -8.73 -6.68
C LEU A 11 2.24 -7.26 -6.96
N GLU A 12 3.43 -6.98 -7.50
CA GLU A 12 3.76 -5.63 -7.98
C GLU A 12 2.88 -5.17 -9.14
N GLU A 13 2.27 -6.10 -9.87
CA GLU A 13 1.33 -5.80 -10.95
C GLU A 13 -0.07 -5.41 -10.43
N VAL A 14 -0.36 -5.59 -9.14
CA VAL A 14 -1.66 -5.23 -8.55
C VAL A 14 -1.66 -3.77 -8.13
N PRO A 15 -2.42 -2.89 -8.85
CA PRO A 15 -2.46 -1.48 -8.51
C PRO A 15 -3.38 -1.19 -7.33
N ASP A 16 -3.09 -0.10 -6.61
CA ASP A 16 -4.03 0.46 -5.67
C ASP A 16 -5.24 1.05 -6.42
N PRO A 17 -6.48 0.78 -5.99
CA PRO A 17 -7.67 1.27 -6.69
C PRO A 17 -7.85 2.80 -6.63
N GLU A 18 -7.29 3.47 -5.64
CA GLU A 18 -7.39 4.93 -5.48
C GLU A 18 -6.22 5.67 -6.13
N VAL A 19 -5.01 5.10 -6.04
CA VAL A 19 -3.80 5.67 -6.64
C VAL A 19 -3.15 4.62 -7.55
N PRO A 20 -3.59 4.49 -8.81
CA PRO A 20 -3.19 3.39 -9.71
C PRO A 20 -1.71 3.34 -10.05
N VAL A 21 -0.96 4.42 -9.81
CA VAL A 21 0.49 4.44 -10.00
C VAL A 21 1.25 3.64 -8.94
N LEU A 22 0.59 3.35 -7.80
CA LEU A 22 1.15 2.54 -6.71
C LEU A 22 0.62 1.11 -6.79
N SER A 23 1.48 0.15 -6.50
CA SER A 23 1.08 -1.23 -6.27
C SER A 23 0.81 -1.49 -4.79
N VAL A 24 0.18 -2.63 -4.51
CA VAL A 24 0.00 -3.10 -3.12
C VAL A 24 1.33 -3.36 -2.41
N ILE A 25 2.40 -3.61 -3.17
CA ILE A 25 3.76 -3.73 -2.65
C ILE A 25 4.32 -2.36 -2.28
N ASP A 26 4.17 -1.36 -3.15
CA ASP A 26 4.63 0.01 -2.90
C ASP A 26 4.01 0.60 -1.62
N LEU A 27 2.75 0.30 -1.35
CA LEU A 27 2.04 0.75 -0.16
C LEU A 27 2.44 -0.02 1.11
N GLY A 28 3.08 -1.19 0.98
CA GLY A 28 3.39 -2.04 2.12
C GLY A 28 2.17 -2.77 2.70
N ILE A 29 1.09 -2.90 1.94
CA ILE A 29 -0.11 -3.65 2.32
C ILE A 29 0.18 -5.14 2.42
N VAL A 30 0.97 -5.70 1.50
CA VAL A 30 1.38 -7.10 1.54
C VAL A 30 2.48 -7.29 2.60
N ARG A 31 2.19 -8.09 3.61
CA ARG A 31 3.09 -8.30 4.76
C ARG A 31 3.93 -9.56 4.64
N ALA A 32 3.35 -10.60 4.09
CA ALA A 32 4.03 -11.88 3.93
C ALA A 32 3.45 -12.67 2.76
N VAL A 33 4.29 -13.45 2.15
CA VAL A 33 3.93 -14.40 1.11
C VAL A 33 4.53 -15.76 1.49
N LYS A 34 3.73 -16.81 1.41
CA LYS A 34 4.17 -18.16 1.68
C LYS A 34 3.75 -19.09 0.54
N VAL A 35 4.68 -19.75 -0.06
CA VAL A 35 4.42 -20.74 -1.10
C VAL A 35 4.32 -22.11 -0.46
N ILE A 36 3.14 -22.72 -0.49
CA ILE A 36 2.89 -24.06 0.03
C ILE A 36 3.27 -25.10 -1.02
N SER A 37 2.84 -24.84 -2.27
CA SER A 37 3.18 -25.69 -3.42
C SER A 37 3.22 -24.85 -4.69
N ASN A 38 3.58 -25.45 -5.81
CA ASN A 38 3.60 -24.76 -7.12
C ASN A 38 2.24 -24.16 -7.52
N LYS A 39 1.16 -24.56 -6.85
CA LYS A 39 -0.22 -24.14 -7.17
C LYS A 39 -0.99 -23.59 -5.97
N GLU A 40 -0.35 -23.56 -4.80
CA GLU A 40 -0.95 -23.11 -3.55
C GLU A 40 -0.10 -22.05 -2.87
N VAL A 41 -0.69 -20.88 -2.62
CA VAL A 41 -0.01 -19.71 -2.04
C VAL A 41 -0.88 -19.08 -0.95
N GLU A 42 -0.24 -18.67 0.12
CA GLU A 42 -0.84 -17.83 1.17
C GLU A 42 -0.25 -16.43 1.10
N VAL A 43 -1.11 -15.41 1.13
CA VAL A 43 -0.73 -14.00 1.15
C VAL A 43 -1.32 -13.34 2.39
N THR A 44 -0.48 -12.68 3.16
CA THR A 44 -0.93 -11.91 4.34
C THR A 44 -0.91 -10.43 4.02
N ILE A 45 -2.03 -9.76 4.22
CA ILE A 45 -2.20 -8.33 3.96
C ILE A 45 -2.67 -7.58 5.20
N THR A 46 -2.34 -6.29 5.27
CA THR A 46 -2.82 -5.39 6.33
C THR A 46 -3.45 -4.17 5.67
N PRO A 47 -4.73 -3.86 5.96
CA PRO A 47 -5.38 -2.66 5.44
C PRO A 47 -4.75 -1.40 6.01
N THR A 48 -4.86 -0.29 5.29
CA THR A 48 -4.39 1.02 5.75
C THR A 48 -5.15 1.53 6.98
N TYR A 49 -6.40 1.08 7.14
CA TYR A 49 -7.18 1.26 8.37
C TYR A 49 -8.25 0.17 8.45
N SER A 50 -8.78 -0.07 9.65
CA SER A 50 -9.84 -1.06 9.86
C SER A 50 -11.13 -0.61 9.17
N GLY A 51 -11.75 -1.51 8.38
CA GLY A 51 -12.97 -1.21 7.63
C GLY A 51 -12.76 -0.53 6.29
N CYS A 52 -11.53 -0.48 5.77
CA CYS A 52 -11.25 0.05 4.43
C CYS A 52 -12.03 -0.74 3.34
N PRO A 53 -12.94 -0.10 2.59
CA PRO A 53 -13.73 -0.80 1.57
C PRO A 53 -12.91 -1.26 0.37
N ALA A 54 -11.75 -0.64 0.13
CA ALA A 54 -10.84 -1.02 -0.95
C ALA A 54 -10.22 -2.40 -0.75
N MET A 55 -10.20 -2.93 0.47
CA MET A 55 -9.58 -4.23 0.76
C MET A 55 -10.24 -5.39 0.02
N ASN A 56 -11.56 -5.41 -0.08
CA ASN A 56 -12.25 -6.43 -0.86
C ASN A 56 -11.85 -6.40 -2.34
N TYR A 57 -11.68 -5.22 -2.88
CA TYR A 57 -11.22 -5.02 -4.25
C TYR A 57 -9.77 -5.48 -4.45
N ILE A 58 -8.90 -5.14 -3.52
CA ILE A 58 -7.48 -5.57 -3.52
C ILE A 58 -7.38 -7.09 -3.43
N GLU A 59 -8.10 -7.72 -2.51
CA GLU A 59 -8.13 -9.19 -2.39
C GLU A 59 -8.60 -9.86 -3.67
N LYS A 60 -9.65 -9.33 -4.29
CA LYS A 60 -10.17 -9.83 -5.55
C LYS A 60 -9.10 -9.75 -6.66
N ASN A 61 -8.46 -8.60 -6.79
CA ASN A 61 -7.41 -8.40 -7.80
C ASN A 61 -6.22 -9.32 -7.59
N ILE A 62 -5.80 -9.53 -6.34
CA ILE A 62 -4.72 -10.47 -6.00
C ILE A 62 -5.11 -11.89 -6.44
N ARG A 63 -6.33 -12.33 -6.14
CA ARG A 63 -6.82 -13.65 -6.53
C ARG A 63 -6.87 -13.83 -8.04
N GLU A 64 -7.43 -12.86 -8.75
CA GLU A 64 -7.54 -12.89 -10.20
C GLU A 64 -6.17 -12.98 -10.86
N LEU A 65 -5.24 -12.10 -10.46
CA LEU A 65 -3.88 -12.09 -11.00
C LEU A 65 -3.15 -13.41 -10.75
N LEU A 66 -3.14 -13.90 -9.53
CA LEU A 66 -2.44 -15.15 -9.20
C LEU A 66 -3.08 -16.36 -9.90
N THR A 67 -4.40 -16.35 -10.10
CA THR A 67 -5.08 -17.39 -10.88
C THR A 67 -4.65 -17.35 -12.34
N GLU A 68 -4.53 -16.17 -12.94
CA GLU A 68 -4.00 -16.00 -14.31
C GLU A 68 -2.56 -16.51 -14.45
N LYS A 69 -1.77 -16.36 -13.39
CA LYS A 69 -0.37 -16.86 -13.34
C LYS A 69 -0.27 -18.37 -13.06
N GLY A 70 -1.41 -19.06 -12.93
CA GLY A 70 -1.46 -20.53 -12.78
C GLY A 70 -1.53 -21.04 -11.34
N ILE A 71 -1.80 -20.17 -10.38
CA ILE A 71 -2.03 -20.56 -8.98
C ILE A 71 -3.50 -20.97 -8.82
N GLU A 72 -3.74 -22.19 -8.39
CA GLU A 72 -5.09 -22.75 -8.27
C GLU A 72 -5.73 -22.48 -6.91
N LYS A 73 -4.92 -22.47 -5.87
CA LYS A 73 -5.39 -22.24 -4.50
C LYS A 73 -4.68 -21.04 -3.86
N ILE A 74 -5.47 -20.02 -3.57
CA ILE A 74 -4.98 -18.77 -3.02
C ILE A 74 -5.71 -18.50 -1.70
N THR A 75 -4.96 -18.41 -0.62
CA THR A 75 -5.47 -18.04 0.70
C THR A 75 -4.97 -16.64 1.05
N ILE A 76 -5.87 -15.74 1.38
CA ILE A 76 -5.53 -14.38 1.79
C ILE A 76 -5.92 -14.21 3.25
N HIS A 77 -4.94 -13.85 4.07
CA HIS A 77 -5.12 -13.55 5.48
C HIS A 77 -5.04 -12.04 5.70
N THR A 78 -6.07 -11.46 6.29
CA THR A 78 -6.08 -10.05 6.67
C THR A 78 -5.73 -9.93 8.14
N VAL A 79 -4.68 -9.18 8.45
CA VAL A 79 -4.24 -8.93 9.82
C VAL A 79 -4.25 -7.43 10.11
N LEU A 80 -4.71 -7.05 11.29
CA LEU A 80 -4.82 -5.65 11.70
C LEU A 80 -3.71 -5.23 12.67
N SER A 81 -2.91 -6.17 13.14
CA SER A 81 -1.82 -5.92 14.08
C SER A 81 -0.51 -6.55 13.56
N PRO A 82 0.57 -5.77 13.49
CA PRO A 82 0.64 -4.33 13.76
C PRO A 82 -0.16 -3.51 12.75
N ALA A 83 -0.64 -2.33 13.18
CA ALA A 83 -1.40 -1.45 12.29
C ALA A 83 -0.51 -0.87 11.18
N TRP A 84 -1.08 -0.72 9.99
CA TRP A 84 -0.38 -0.11 8.87
C TRP A 84 0.06 1.33 9.19
N THR A 85 1.25 1.70 8.73
CA THR A 85 1.76 3.08 8.80
C THR A 85 2.35 3.50 7.46
N THR A 86 2.47 4.82 7.25
CA THR A 86 3.10 5.36 6.05
C THR A 86 4.58 5.00 5.94
N ASP A 87 5.23 4.62 7.04
CA ASP A 87 6.61 4.15 7.06
C ASP A 87 6.80 2.83 6.31
N TRP A 88 5.72 2.08 6.09
CA TRP A 88 5.74 0.83 5.32
C TRP A 88 5.77 1.02 3.81
N MET A 89 5.54 2.24 3.33
CA MET A 89 5.66 2.57 1.91
C MET A 89 7.11 2.44 1.44
N SER A 90 7.29 1.85 0.25
CA SER A 90 8.60 1.78 -0.38
C SER A 90 9.08 3.16 -0.84
N GLU A 91 10.40 3.34 -0.97
CA GLU A 91 10.97 4.56 -1.56
C GLU A 91 10.50 4.76 -3.00
N ALA A 92 10.41 3.68 -3.78
CA ALA A 92 9.85 3.71 -5.13
C ALA A 92 8.39 4.18 -5.13
N GLY A 93 7.58 3.76 -4.16
CA GLY A 93 6.22 4.22 -3.98
C GLY A 93 6.13 5.71 -3.70
N LYS A 94 6.98 6.24 -2.83
CA LYS A 94 7.06 7.68 -2.53
C LYS A 94 7.45 8.50 -3.76
N GLU A 95 8.42 8.04 -4.55
CA GLU A 95 8.82 8.67 -5.80
C GLU A 95 7.69 8.68 -6.83
N LYS A 96 6.94 7.60 -6.96
CA LYS A 96 5.77 7.51 -7.83
C LYS A 96 4.68 8.50 -7.42
N LEU A 97 4.43 8.67 -6.13
CA LEU A 97 3.48 9.68 -5.62
C LEU A 97 3.90 11.08 -6.03
N LEU A 98 5.17 11.43 -5.84
CA LEU A 98 5.70 12.75 -6.19
C LEU A 98 5.56 13.02 -7.70
N ALA A 99 5.91 12.04 -8.54
CA ALA A 99 5.76 12.14 -9.99
C ALA A 99 4.29 12.28 -10.43
N TYR A 100 3.37 11.69 -9.69
CA TYR A 100 1.92 11.78 -9.93
C TYR A 100 1.31 13.12 -9.48
N GLY A 101 2.04 13.91 -8.70
CA GLY A 101 1.60 15.20 -8.18
C GLY A 101 1.01 15.15 -6.78
N ILE A 102 1.29 14.10 -6.04
CA ILE A 102 0.89 13.91 -4.63
C ILE A 102 2.13 14.01 -3.75
N ALA A 103 2.10 14.85 -2.72
CA ALA A 103 3.18 14.93 -1.75
C ALA A 103 3.32 13.60 -1.00
N PRO A 104 4.52 12.98 -0.99
CA PRO A 104 4.73 11.76 -0.23
C PRO A 104 4.63 12.02 1.28
N PRO A 105 4.21 11.01 2.09
CA PRO A 105 4.12 11.16 3.52
C PRO A 105 5.50 11.43 4.14
N VAL A 106 5.50 12.25 5.19
CA VAL A 106 6.68 12.52 6.01
C VAL A 106 6.68 11.54 7.19
N ASN A 107 7.85 11.00 7.52
CA ASN A 107 7.98 10.10 8.66
C ASN A 107 7.53 10.78 9.96
N GLU A 108 6.90 10.02 10.85
CA GLU A 108 6.42 10.48 12.16
C GLU A 108 5.28 11.50 12.12
N VAL A 109 4.55 11.62 11.01
CA VAL A 109 3.41 12.53 10.86
C VAL A 109 2.38 12.35 11.98
N ASP A 110 2.08 11.11 12.35
CA ASP A 110 1.06 10.81 13.35
C ASP A 110 1.43 11.33 14.75
N LYS A 111 2.71 11.27 15.08
CA LYS A 111 3.20 11.79 16.37
C LYS A 111 3.15 13.31 16.45
N LEU A 112 3.53 13.98 15.37
CA LEU A 112 3.52 15.44 15.29
C LEU A 112 2.11 16.02 15.31
N ILE A 113 1.15 15.36 14.69
CA ILE A 113 -0.26 15.75 14.70
C ILE A 113 -0.84 15.71 16.12
N LEU A 114 -0.49 14.68 16.90
CA LEU A 114 -0.95 14.52 18.28
C LEU A 114 -0.44 15.64 19.19
N PHE A 115 0.73 16.21 18.90
CA PHE A 115 1.35 17.30 19.68
C PHE A 115 1.08 18.70 19.11
N GLY A 116 0.28 18.81 18.05
CA GLY A 116 -0.09 20.07 17.44
C GLY A 116 0.94 20.70 16.50
N ASP A 117 2.07 20.04 16.30
CA ASP A 117 3.09 20.47 15.35
C ASP A 117 2.89 19.78 14.00
N ALA A 118 2.49 20.53 12.99
CA ALA A 118 2.34 20.00 11.64
C ALA A 118 3.71 19.88 10.96
N PRO A 119 4.02 18.76 10.29
CA PRO A 119 5.26 18.65 9.55
C PRO A 119 5.27 19.60 8.35
N VAL A 120 6.45 20.10 8.01
CA VAL A 120 6.63 20.89 6.78
C VAL A 120 6.64 19.94 5.59
N VAL A 121 5.68 20.11 4.69
CA VAL A 121 5.54 19.34 3.46
C VAL A 121 5.69 20.26 2.27
N LYS A 122 6.60 19.91 1.36
CA LYS A 122 6.79 20.66 0.11
C LYS A 122 5.64 20.39 -0.86
N CYS A 123 5.16 21.44 -1.49
CA CYS A 123 4.18 21.30 -2.56
C CYS A 123 4.79 20.48 -3.72
N PRO A 124 4.14 19.40 -4.18
CA PRO A 124 4.68 18.55 -5.25
C PRO A 124 4.70 19.25 -6.62
N GLN A 125 4.02 20.37 -6.78
CA GLN A 125 3.98 21.11 -8.04
C GLN A 125 4.94 22.29 -8.09
N CYS A 126 5.03 23.09 -7.02
CA CYS A 126 5.88 24.29 -7.01
C CYS A 126 7.07 24.21 -6.04
N GLY A 127 7.15 23.19 -5.20
CA GLY A 127 8.23 23.02 -4.22
C GLY A 127 8.16 23.96 -3.01
N SER A 128 7.11 24.75 -2.89
CA SER A 128 6.92 25.66 -1.75
C SER A 128 6.76 24.90 -0.43
N GLU A 129 7.38 25.42 0.63
CA GLU A 129 7.19 24.92 2.00
C GLU A 129 6.01 25.59 2.72
N ASN A 130 5.41 26.62 2.12
CA ASN A 130 4.25 27.32 2.65
C ASN A 130 2.97 26.51 2.40
N THR A 131 2.84 25.40 3.10
CA THR A 131 1.73 24.46 3.01
C THR A 131 1.07 24.27 4.36
N LYS A 132 -0.21 23.86 4.34
CA LYS A 132 -1.01 23.64 5.53
C LYS A 132 -1.79 22.34 5.41
N MET A 133 -1.81 21.56 6.48
CA MET A 133 -2.66 20.38 6.56
C MET A 133 -4.12 20.79 6.76
N LEU A 134 -4.99 20.40 5.81
CA LEU A 134 -6.44 20.63 5.90
C LEU A 134 -7.17 19.39 6.40
N SER A 135 -6.67 18.20 6.05
CA SER A 135 -7.26 16.91 6.43
C SER A 135 -6.17 15.84 6.48
N GLN A 136 -6.31 14.90 7.42
CA GLN A 136 -5.41 13.75 7.54
C GLN A 136 -5.63 12.72 6.41
N PHE A 137 -6.84 12.60 5.91
CA PHE A 137 -7.23 11.59 4.92
C PHE A 137 -7.44 12.14 3.51
N GLY A 138 -7.32 13.44 3.29
CA GLY A 138 -7.64 14.06 2.01
C GLY A 138 -9.14 13.96 1.69
N SER A 139 -9.46 13.66 0.43
CA SER A 139 -10.85 13.52 -0.04
C SER A 139 -11.42 12.12 0.19
N THR A 140 -10.58 11.12 0.47
CA THR A 140 -10.96 9.72 0.73
C THR A 140 -10.32 9.23 2.01
N ALA A 141 -10.92 8.20 2.63
CA ALA A 141 -10.42 7.64 3.87
C ALA A 141 -9.38 6.51 3.67
N CYS A 142 -9.19 6.05 2.45
CA CYS A 142 -8.23 4.96 2.13
C CYS A 142 -6.87 5.46 1.62
#